data_f1a44a62dabf0b77608cdef240b581c0
#
_entry.id   f1a44a62dabf0b77608cdef240b581c0
#
_cell.length_a   1.000
_cell.length_b   1.000
_cell.length_c   1.000
_cell.angle_alpha   90.00
_cell.angle_beta   90.00
_cell.angle_gamma   90.00
#
_symmetry.space_group_name_H-M   'P 1'
#
loop_
_entity.id
_entity.type
_entity.pdbx_description
1 polymer ?
#
loop_
_entity_poly.entity_id
_entity_poly.type
_entity_poly.pdbx_seq_one_letter_code
_entity_poly.pdbx_strand_id
1 'polypeptide(L)'
;MPELPDTYAWIKLIDKSKGKAVPSGSTLSHPSNITIRYVVANDSNQPVGEIAVMGVLYKDNVKVTPSPLPITWITLEANQLWKHEYNLNSTGEANEFRATLFGGVGSSITEEDERNNIFNTIFSFSAAH
;
A
#
# COMPACT_ATOMS: atom_id res chain seq x y z
N MET A 1 -27.48 -3.26 -12.59
CA MET A 1 -26.29 -3.80 -11.94
C MET A 1 -26.28 -3.36 -10.49
N PRO A 2 -26.23 -4.30 -9.56
CA PRO A 2 -26.17 -3.90 -8.19
C PRO A 2 -24.90 -3.08 -7.97
N GLU A 3 -25.02 -2.01 -7.23
CA GLU A 3 -23.86 -1.24 -6.87
C GLU A 3 -23.02 -2.05 -5.90
N LEU A 4 -21.73 -2.06 -6.16
CA LEU A 4 -20.81 -2.62 -5.19
C LEU A 4 -20.79 -1.72 -3.96
N PRO A 5 -20.69 -2.27 -2.75
CA PRO A 5 -20.47 -1.46 -1.59
C PRO A 5 -19.27 -0.53 -1.81
N ASP A 6 -19.33 0.66 -1.22
CA ASP A 6 -18.25 1.62 -1.37
C ASP A 6 -17.01 1.14 -0.64
N THR A 7 -16.09 0.59 -1.39
CA THR A 7 -14.82 0.09 -0.90
C THR A 7 -13.71 1.04 -1.35
N TYR A 8 -12.96 1.56 -0.41
CA TYR A 8 -11.84 2.44 -0.68
C TYR A 8 -10.55 1.75 -0.32
N ALA A 9 -9.50 2.05 -1.08
CA ALA A 9 -8.18 1.56 -0.76
C ALA A 9 -7.17 2.68 -0.98
N TRP A 10 -6.18 2.79 -0.10
CA TRP A 10 -5.12 3.76 -0.26
C TRP A 10 -3.86 3.29 0.45
N ILE A 11 -2.75 3.95 0.11
CA ILE A 11 -1.47 3.74 0.76
C ILE A 11 -1.09 5.04 1.45
N LYS A 12 -0.80 4.96 2.73
CA LYS A 12 -0.34 6.10 3.50
C LYS A 12 1.12 5.89 3.86
N LEU A 13 1.93 6.89 3.58
CA LEU A 13 3.33 6.91 3.98
C LEU A 13 3.47 7.76 5.22
N ILE A 14 4.14 7.24 6.23
CA ILE A 14 4.33 7.94 7.49
C ILE A 14 5.81 7.98 7.79
N ASP A 15 6.35 9.20 7.98
CA ASP A 15 7.71 9.36 8.49
C ASP A 15 7.67 9.05 9.98
N LYS A 16 8.19 7.89 10.35
CA LYS A 16 8.11 7.39 11.71
C LYS A 16 8.90 8.24 12.69
N SER A 17 9.99 8.85 12.23
CA SER A 17 10.81 9.72 13.09
C SER A 17 10.09 11.00 13.49
N LYS A 18 9.25 11.52 12.60
CA LYS A 18 8.53 12.78 12.79
C LYS A 18 7.06 12.60 13.10
N GLY A 19 6.54 11.38 12.93
CA GLY A 19 5.13 11.10 13.11
C GLY A 19 4.22 11.79 12.10
N LYS A 20 4.73 12.13 10.93
CA LYS A 20 4.01 12.91 9.92
C LYS A 20 3.77 12.10 8.65
N ALA A 21 2.64 12.38 8.01
CA ALA A 21 2.34 11.82 6.70
C ALA A 21 3.32 12.37 5.65
N VAL A 22 3.70 11.51 4.71
CA VAL A 22 4.61 11.83 3.62
C VAL A 22 3.81 11.84 2.33
N PRO A 23 3.69 12.96 1.63
CA PRO A 23 2.97 13.00 0.35
C PRO A 23 3.68 12.17 -0.71
N SER A 24 2.89 11.64 -1.65
CA SER A 24 3.46 10.98 -2.82
C SER A 24 4.35 11.94 -3.60
N GLY A 25 5.46 11.44 -4.09
CA GLY A 25 6.44 12.25 -4.82
C GLY A 25 7.50 12.90 -3.93
N SER A 26 7.47 12.65 -2.62
CA SER A 26 8.43 13.24 -1.69
C SER A 26 9.80 12.62 -1.81
N THR A 27 10.82 13.43 -1.53
CA THR A 27 12.20 12.97 -1.36
C THR A 27 12.59 13.14 0.10
N LEU A 28 13.07 12.06 0.70
CA LEU A 28 13.41 12.02 2.11
C LEU A 28 14.92 11.96 2.29
N SER A 29 15.41 12.67 3.29
CA SER A 29 16.83 12.65 3.61
C SER A 29 17.16 11.42 4.45
N HIS A 30 18.33 10.86 4.23
CA HIS A 30 18.86 9.81 5.09
C HIS A 30 19.39 10.44 6.40
N PRO A 31 19.19 9.83 7.58
CA PRO A 31 18.42 8.62 7.84
C PRO A 31 16.93 8.91 7.95
N SER A 32 16.12 8.00 7.44
CA SER A 32 14.66 8.09 7.57
C SER A 32 14.06 6.71 7.72
N ASN A 33 12.99 6.64 8.49
CA ASN A 33 12.21 5.43 8.66
C ASN A 33 10.79 5.73 8.19
N ILE A 34 10.30 4.92 7.27
CA ILE A 34 8.97 5.10 6.70
C ILE A 34 8.11 3.89 7.02
N THR A 35 6.89 4.14 7.46
CA THR A 35 5.86 3.11 7.53
C THR A 35 4.99 3.24 6.30
N ILE A 36 4.89 2.14 5.55
CA ILE A 36 3.98 2.03 4.42
C ILE A 36 2.73 1.34 4.96
N ARG A 37 1.62 2.06 4.97
CA ARG A 37 0.36 1.53 5.47
C ARG A 37 -0.59 1.29 4.30
N TYR A 38 -0.93 0.04 4.07
CA TYR A 38 -1.93 -0.36 3.09
C TYR A 38 -3.27 -0.39 3.80
N VAL A 39 -4.26 0.33 3.29
CA VAL A 39 -5.56 0.46 3.94
C VAL A 39 -6.67 0.10 2.97
N VAL A 40 -7.61 -0.69 3.45
CA VAL A 40 -8.84 -0.99 2.73
C VAL A 40 -10.00 -0.72 3.68
N ALA A 41 -10.97 0.03 3.23
CA ALA A 41 -12.11 0.42 4.05
C ALA A 41 -13.42 0.13 3.33
N ASN A 42 -14.40 -0.30 4.08
CA ASN A 42 -15.78 -0.46 3.60
C ASN A 42 -16.60 0.68 4.18
N ASP A 43 -16.97 1.63 3.33
CA ASP A 43 -17.77 2.79 3.72
C ASP A 43 -19.24 2.62 3.33
N SER A 44 -19.77 1.43 3.61
CA SER A 44 -21.16 1.13 3.32
C SER A 44 -21.82 0.44 4.51
N ASN A 45 -23.14 0.32 4.46
CA ASN A 45 -23.90 -0.36 5.50
C ASN A 45 -24.01 -1.88 5.29
N GLN A 46 -23.31 -2.39 4.26
CA GLN A 46 -23.33 -3.80 3.90
C GLN A 46 -21.95 -4.38 4.11
N PRO A 47 -21.83 -5.62 4.61
CA PRO A 47 -20.53 -6.27 4.65
C PRO A 47 -20.05 -6.59 3.23
N VAL A 48 -18.73 -6.58 3.04
CA VAL A 48 -18.10 -6.98 1.78
C VAL A 48 -17.19 -8.16 2.08
N GLY A 49 -17.46 -9.29 1.44
CA GLY A 49 -16.68 -10.49 1.62
C GLY A 49 -15.76 -10.75 0.46
N GLU A 50 -14.73 -11.55 0.74
CA GLU A 50 -13.78 -12.07 -0.23
C GLU A 50 -13.12 -10.97 -1.07
N ILE A 51 -12.48 -10.04 -0.38
CA ILE A 51 -11.64 -9.03 -1.03
C ILE A 51 -10.22 -9.56 -1.04
N ALA A 52 -9.66 -9.78 -2.24
CA ALA A 52 -8.25 -10.12 -2.37
C ALA A 52 -7.44 -8.84 -2.42
N VAL A 53 -6.37 -8.77 -1.65
CA VAL A 53 -5.47 -7.60 -1.63
C VAL A 53 -4.03 -8.08 -1.70
N MET A 54 -3.18 -7.29 -2.38
CA MET A 54 -1.76 -7.53 -2.46
C MET A 54 -1.04 -6.20 -2.51
N GLY A 55 -0.10 -5.99 -1.60
CA GLY A 55 0.75 -4.81 -1.57
C GLY A 55 2.15 -5.15 -2.06
N VAL A 56 2.66 -4.36 -2.99
CA VAL A 56 3.96 -4.58 -3.63
C VAL A 56 4.80 -3.32 -3.47
N LEU A 57 6.09 -3.51 -3.34
CA LEU A 57 7.07 -2.42 -3.29
C LEU A 57 8.10 -2.64 -4.37
N TYR A 58 8.36 -1.59 -5.15
CA TYR A 58 9.43 -1.58 -6.15
C TYR A 58 10.53 -0.63 -5.66
N LYS A 59 11.77 -1.10 -5.73
CA LYS A 59 12.96 -0.29 -5.44
C LYS A 59 13.73 -0.16 -6.73
N ASP A 60 13.85 1.07 -7.23
CA ASP A 60 14.51 1.36 -8.52
C ASP A 60 13.95 0.46 -9.64
N ASN A 61 12.62 0.35 -9.69
CA ASN A 61 11.87 -0.47 -10.66
C ASN A 61 12.05 -1.98 -10.52
N VAL A 62 12.66 -2.45 -9.44
CA VAL A 62 12.81 -3.87 -9.17
C VAL A 62 11.93 -4.25 -8.00
N LYS A 63 11.13 -5.28 -8.19
CA LYS A 63 10.21 -5.76 -7.16
C LYS A 63 10.99 -6.27 -5.94
N VAL A 64 10.61 -5.75 -4.78
CA VAL A 64 11.16 -6.21 -3.49
C VAL A 64 10.50 -7.54 -3.12
N THR A 65 11.32 -8.52 -2.77
CA THR A 65 10.84 -9.84 -2.36
C THR A 65 11.34 -10.18 -0.96
N PRO A 66 10.50 -10.77 -0.11
CA PRO A 66 9.07 -11.02 -0.31
C PRO A 66 8.27 -9.73 -0.36
N SER A 67 7.06 -9.80 -0.92
CA SER A 67 6.17 -8.64 -0.99
C SER A 67 5.79 -8.17 0.41
N PRO A 68 5.68 -6.86 0.65
CA PRO A 68 5.25 -6.32 1.95
C PRO A 68 3.89 -6.83 2.40
N LEU A 69 3.00 -7.06 1.44
CA LEU A 69 1.68 -7.63 1.70
C LEU A 69 1.41 -8.70 0.65
N PRO A 70 1.68 -9.97 0.95
CA PRO A 70 1.32 -11.06 0.03
C PRO A 70 -0.19 -11.12 -0.18
N ILE A 71 -0.63 -11.82 -1.22
CA ILE A 71 -2.06 -11.96 -1.50
C ILE A 71 -2.78 -12.43 -0.25
N THR A 72 -3.74 -11.62 0.19
CA THR A 72 -4.49 -11.86 1.41
C THR A 72 -5.97 -11.66 1.11
N TRP A 73 -6.80 -12.56 1.63
CA TRP A 73 -8.25 -12.45 1.54
C TRP A 73 -8.80 -11.86 2.80
N ILE A 74 -9.58 -10.79 2.66
CA ILE A 74 -10.19 -10.12 3.80
C ILE A 74 -11.70 -9.99 3.62
N THR A 75 -12.40 -9.90 4.74
CA THR A 75 -13.81 -9.58 4.80
C THR A 75 -13.98 -8.34 5.67
N LEU A 76 -14.70 -7.36 5.17
CA LEU A 76 -14.96 -6.13 5.89
C LEU A 76 -16.44 -6.05 6.27
N GLU A 77 -16.70 -5.89 7.55
CA GLU A 77 -18.04 -5.56 8.03
C GLU A 77 -18.41 -4.14 7.62
N ALA A 78 -19.68 -3.79 7.78
CA ALA A 78 -20.14 -2.44 7.49
C ALA A 78 -19.30 -1.41 8.23
N ASN A 79 -18.82 -0.42 7.53
CA ASN A 79 -18.01 0.69 8.05
C ASN A 79 -16.69 0.25 8.72
N GLN A 80 -16.19 -0.91 8.38
CA GLN A 80 -14.93 -1.43 8.90
C GLN A 80 -13.74 -1.01 8.06
N LEU A 81 -12.61 -0.80 8.72
CA LEU A 81 -11.33 -0.51 8.10
C LEU A 81 -10.34 -1.63 8.42
N TRP A 82 -9.58 -2.05 7.39
CA TRP A 82 -8.49 -3.01 7.53
C TRP A 82 -7.20 -2.35 7.11
N LYS A 83 -6.11 -2.65 7.81
CA LYS A 83 -4.79 -2.10 7.46
C LYS A 83 -3.69 -3.10 7.67
N HIS A 84 -2.62 -2.92 6.90
CA HIS A 84 -1.38 -3.68 7.03
C HIS A 84 -0.21 -2.71 6.90
N GLU A 85 0.77 -2.83 7.78
CA GLU A 85 1.90 -1.90 7.84
C GLU A 85 3.21 -2.60 7.55
N TYR A 86 4.08 -1.93 6.81
CA TYR A 86 5.41 -2.39 6.48
C TYR A 86 6.40 -1.26 6.76
N ASN A 87 7.46 -1.56 7.50
CA ASN A 87 8.47 -0.56 7.87
C ASN A 87 9.67 -0.65 6.94
N LEU A 88 10.13 0.50 6.47
CA LEU A 88 11.26 0.61 5.56
C LEU A 88 12.23 1.64 6.10
N ASN A 89 13.50 1.24 6.24
CA ASN A 89 14.56 2.13 6.69
C ASN A 89 15.43 2.52 5.50
N SER A 90 15.85 3.77 5.47
CA SER A 90 16.82 4.21 4.46
C SER A 90 18.16 3.51 4.69
N THR A 91 18.86 3.22 3.59
CA THR A 91 20.14 2.49 3.64
C THR A 91 21.35 3.40 3.44
N GLY A 92 21.12 4.70 3.25
CA GLY A 92 22.18 5.64 2.92
C GLY A 92 22.40 5.79 1.42
N GLU A 93 21.64 5.07 0.61
CA GLU A 93 21.71 5.15 -0.84
C GLU A 93 20.53 5.95 -1.38
N ALA A 94 20.72 6.56 -2.54
CA ALA A 94 19.61 7.21 -3.25
C ALA A 94 18.79 6.13 -3.96
N ASN A 95 17.57 5.95 -3.54
CA ASN A 95 16.66 4.95 -4.12
C ASN A 95 15.28 5.57 -4.37
N GLU A 96 14.67 5.16 -5.46
CA GLU A 96 13.28 5.48 -5.75
C GLU A 96 12.40 4.29 -5.40
N PHE A 97 11.31 4.56 -4.70
CA PHE A 97 10.36 3.53 -4.30
C PHE A 97 8.98 3.81 -4.86
N ARG A 98 8.30 2.75 -5.24
CA ARG A 98 6.90 2.81 -5.64
C ARG A 98 6.15 1.71 -4.89
N ALA A 99 5.20 2.11 -4.05
CA ALA A 99 4.32 1.19 -3.36
C ALA A 99 3.00 1.11 -4.14
N THR A 100 2.53 -0.10 -4.38
CA THR A 100 1.34 -0.36 -5.18
C THR A 100 0.42 -1.28 -4.40
N LEU A 101 -0.88 -0.98 -4.44
CA LEU A 101 -1.90 -1.83 -3.83
C LEU A 101 -2.80 -2.37 -4.95
N PHE A 102 -2.86 -3.69 -5.05
CA PHE A 102 -3.73 -4.41 -5.97
C PHE A 102 -4.91 -4.97 -5.18
N GLY A 103 -6.08 -5.00 -5.78
CA GLY A 103 -7.25 -5.54 -5.12
C GLY A 103 -8.35 -5.96 -6.07
N GLY A 104 -9.18 -6.88 -5.59
CA GLY A 104 -10.33 -7.35 -6.34
C GLY A 104 -11.36 -7.96 -5.40
N VAL A 105 -12.63 -7.68 -5.68
CA VAL A 105 -13.76 -8.23 -4.91
C VAL A 105 -14.28 -9.46 -5.63
N GLY A 106 -14.37 -10.58 -4.91
CA GLY A 106 -14.95 -11.80 -5.43
C GLY A 106 -14.12 -12.53 -6.46
N SER A 107 -12.91 -12.06 -6.77
CA SER A 107 -12.02 -12.74 -7.72
C SER A 107 -10.60 -12.79 -7.18
N SER A 108 -9.89 -13.82 -7.59
CA SER A 108 -8.51 -13.99 -7.15
C SER A 108 -7.58 -13.05 -7.88
N ILE A 109 -6.65 -12.49 -7.13
CA ILE A 109 -5.47 -11.89 -7.70
C ILE A 109 -4.39 -12.95 -7.62
N THR A 110 -4.03 -13.54 -8.75
CA THR A 110 -3.01 -14.60 -8.76
C THR A 110 -1.62 -14.03 -8.97
N GLU A 111 -1.55 -12.83 -9.57
CA GLU A 111 -0.31 -12.12 -9.83
C GLU A 111 -0.61 -10.65 -10.05
N GLU A 112 0.42 -9.83 -10.15
CA GLU A 112 0.28 -8.40 -10.38
C GLU A 112 -0.33 -8.14 -11.75
N ASP A 113 -1.44 -7.42 -11.76
CA ASP A 113 -2.13 -7.02 -12.99
C ASP A 113 -2.49 -5.56 -12.81
N GLU A 114 -2.06 -4.72 -13.75
CA GLU A 114 -2.32 -3.29 -13.70
C GLU A 114 -3.81 -2.95 -13.59
N ARG A 115 -4.67 -3.81 -14.10
CA ARG A 115 -6.13 -3.62 -13.99
C ARG A 115 -6.63 -3.76 -12.56
N ASN A 116 -5.86 -4.42 -11.70
CA ASN A 116 -6.17 -4.59 -10.27
C ASN A 116 -5.48 -3.54 -9.41
N ASN A 117 -4.76 -2.63 -10.03
CA ASN A 117 -4.06 -1.58 -9.30
C ASN A 117 -5.07 -0.58 -8.75
N ILE A 118 -5.19 -0.54 -7.43
CA ILE A 118 -6.12 0.37 -6.75
C ILE A 118 -5.45 1.69 -6.43
N PHE A 119 -4.17 1.65 -6.06
CA PHE A 119 -3.49 2.83 -5.60
C PHE A 119 -1.97 2.71 -5.72
N ASN A 120 -1.33 3.80 -6.12
CA ASN A 120 0.13 3.92 -6.15
C ASN A 120 0.58 5.12 -5.32
N THR A 121 1.73 5.00 -4.68
CA THR A 121 2.43 6.13 -4.10
C THR A 121 3.91 6.01 -4.38
N ILE A 122 4.58 7.13 -4.56
CA ILE A 122 5.99 7.19 -4.94
C ILE A 122 6.73 8.03 -3.89
N PHE A 123 7.91 7.57 -3.51
CA PHE A 123 8.81 8.34 -2.65
C PHE A 123 10.25 7.93 -2.95
N SER A 124 11.21 8.74 -2.50
CA SER A 124 12.61 8.43 -2.69
C SER A 124 13.42 8.83 -1.47
N PHE A 125 14.56 8.18 -1.30
CA PHE A 125 15.57 8.60 -0.35
C PHE A 125 16.73 9.23 -1.08
N SER A 126 17.27 10.31 -0.52
CA SER A 126 18.52 10.89 -1.01
C SER A 126 19.71 10.08 -0.47
N ALA A 127 20.85 10.19 -1.16
CA ALA A 127 22.06 9.53 -0.68
C ALA A 127 22.54 10.16 0.62
N ALA A 128 23.14 9.35 1.48
CA ALA A 128 23.81 9.83 2.68
C ALA A 128 25.09 10.62 2.28
N HIS A 129 25.38 11.64 3.04
CA HIS A 129 26.58 12.43 2.84
C HIS A 129 27.58 12.16 3.96
#